data_6ae227359007824ae83611f157e8f181
#
_entry.id   6ae227359007824ae83611f157e8f181
#
_cell.length_a   1.000
_cell.length_b   1.000
_cell.length_c   1.000
_cell.angle_alpha   90.00
_cell.angle_beta   90.00
_cell.angle_gamma   90.00
#
_symmetry.space_group_name_H-M   'P 1'
#
loop_
_entity.id
_entity.type
_entity.pdbx_description
1 polymer ?
#
loop_
_entity_poly.entity_id
_entity_poly.type
_entity_poly.pdbx_seq_one_letter_code
_entity_poly.pdbx_strand_id
1 'polypeptide(L)'
;ERMQELLAFDDIIENAWDAVAGADYIAEAASVVQLAALNLGRTSQDFLLWATQEFNAFKLASPYVQVSSIMPQKRNPVSIEHTRSLLSSVVGDASTVLQMVHNTPFGDIVDTEDDMQPYLWRAVDKLVGIYKLFSSLIVTMDVNKENLLKRAQNSFANVTELADSLVRSEEISFRQSHKIVSL
;
A
#
# COMPACT_ATOMS: atom_id res chain seq x y z
N GLU A 1 10.72 -30.78 -24.40
CA GLU A 1 9.54 -31.66 -24.36
C GLU A 1 9.53 -32.50 -23.07
N ARG A 2 10.52 -33.41 -22.82
CA ARG A 2 10.48 -34.27 -21.62
C ARG A 2 10.52 -33.51 -20.29
N MET A 3 11.24 -32.40 -20.19
CA MET A 3 11.26 -31.56 -18.97
C MET A 3 9.94 -30.81 -18.79
N GLN A 4 9.33 -30.38 -19.87
CA GLN A 4 7.98 -29.78 -19.88
C GLN A 4 6.97 -30.76 -19.29
N GLU A 5 6.95 -32.03 -19.77
CA GLU A 5 6.08 -33.07 -19.26
C GLU A 5 6.32 -33.36 -17.77
N LEU A 6 7.60 -33.51 -17.38
CA LEU A 6 7.97 -33.81 -15.98
C LEU A 6 7.64 -32.69 -14.99
N LEU A 7 7.68 -31.44 -15.45
CA LEU A 7 7.39 -30.26 -14.64
C LEU A 7 5.95 -29.78 -14.80
N ALA A 8 5.15 -30.45 -15.64
CA ALA A 8 3.74 -30.12 -15.91
C ALA A 8 3.54 -28.68 -16.44
N PHE A 9 4.44 -28.21 -17.30
CA PHE A 9 4.25 -26.95 -18.02
C PHE A 9 3.34 -27.18 -19.23
N ASP A 10 2.50 -26.21 -19.53
CA ASP A 10 1.55 -26.28 -20.65
C ASP A 10 2.26 -26.29 -22.02
N ASP A 11 3.35 -25.51 -22.13
CA ASP A 11 4.07 -25.37 -23.38
C ASP A 11 5.56 -25.06 -23.15
N ILE A 12 6.33 -24.96 -24.23
CA ILE A 12 7.75 -24.57 -24.26
C ILE A 12 7.91 -23.29 -25.08
N ILE A 13 8.87 -22.45 -24.68
CA ILE A 13 9.23 -21.27 -25.48
C ILE A 13 9.96 -21.74 -26.73
N GLU A 14 9.36 -21.45 -27.93
CA GLU A 14 9.93 -21.88 -29.21
C GLU A 14 11.28 -21.22 -29.53
N ASN A 15 11.42 -19.94 -29.15
CA ASN A 15 12.65 -19.19 -29.35
C ASN A 15 13.55 -19.30 -28.13
N ALA A 16 14.62 -20.09 -28.24
CA ALA A 16 15.59 -20.28 -27.15
C ALA A 16 16.28 -18.96 -26.75
N TRP A 17 16.41 -18.01 -27.67
CA TRP A 17 16.99 -16.70 -27.35
C TRP A 17 16.09 -15.89 -26.44
N ASP A 18 14.77 -15.87 -26.68
CA ASP A 18 13.81 -15.23 -25.79
C ASP A 18 13.81 -15.87 -24.40
N ALA A 19 13.97 -17.17 -24.32
CA ALA A 19 14.04 -17.88 -23.06
C ALA A 19 15.25 -17.49 -22.20
N VAL A 20 16.38 -17.12 -22.82
CA VAL A 20 17.61 -16.72 -22.15
C VAL A 20 17.67 -15.21 -21.90
N ALA A 21 17.20 -14.42 -22.88
CA ALA A 21 17.34 -12.96 -22.88
C ALA A 21 16.22 -12.24 -22.10
N GLY A 22 15.15 -12.95 -21.72
CA GLY A 22 13.99 -12.36 -21.07
C GLY A 22 14.29 -11.88 -19.67
N ALA A 23 14.09 -10.58 -19.40
CA ALA A 23 14.18 -9.98 -18.07
C ALA A 23 12.81 -9.49 -17.53
N ASP A 24 11.75 -9.76 -18.27
CA ASP A 24 10.40 -9.29 -17.95
C ASP A 24 9.91 -9.84 -16.61
N TYR A 25 10.23 -11.07 -16.28
CA TYR A 25 9.83 -11.71 -15.03
C TYR A 25 10.35 -10.98 -13.79
N ILE A 26 11.59 -10.48 -13.82
CA ILE A 26 12.16 -9.74 -12.69
C ILE A 26 11.63 -8.29 -12.67
N ALA A 27 11.43 -7.68 -13.83
CA ALA A 27 10.86 -6.35 -13.97
C ALA A 27 9.39 -6.32 -13.52
N GLU A 28 8.60 -7.32 -13.89
CA GLU A 28 7.20 -7.45 -13.44
C GLU A 28 7.14 -7.64 -11.91
N ALA A 29 7.94 -8.54 -11.36
CA ALA A 29 8.02 -8.75 -9.92
C ALA A 29 8.39 -7.47 -9.17
N ALA A 30 9.39 -6.72 -9.64
CA ALA A 30 9.78 -5.43 -9.07
C ALA A 30 8.65 -4.39 -9.17
N SER A 31 7.94 -4.34 -10.29
CA SER A 31 6.81 -3.43 -10.49
C SER A 31 5.66 -3.72 -9.52
N VAL A 32 5.31 -4.98 -9.31
CA VAL A 32 4.28 -5.40 -8.35
C VAL A 32 4.66 -5.03 -6.93
N VAL A 33 5.91 -5.30 -6.53
CA VAL A 33 6.45 -4.92 -5.21
C VAL A 33 6.41 -3.41 -5.01
N GLN A 34 6.78 -2.64 -6.03
CA GLN A 34 6.73 -1.18 -6.00
C GLN A 34 5.30 -0.66 -5.81
N LEU A 35 4.34 -1.17 -6.59
CA LEU A 35 2.93 -0.78 -6.47
C LEU A 35 2.35 -1.11 -5.09
N ALA A 36 2.66 -2.29 -4.55
CA ALA A 36 2.24 -2.68 -3.22
C ALA A 36 2.80 -1.72 -2.14
N ALA A 37 4.09 -1.37 -2.25
CA ALA A 37 4.73 -0.43 -1.34
C ALA A 37 4.16 0.99 -1.45
N LEU A 38 3.86 1.47 -2.64
CA LEU A 38 3.23 2.78 -2.88
C LEU A 38 1.84 2.84 -2.24
N ASN A 39 1.02 1.82 -2.41
CA ASN A 39 -0.33 1.78 -1.83
C ASN A 39 -0.30 1.73 -0.30
N LEU A 40 0.54 0.88 0.29
CA LEU A 40 0.67 0.82 1.73
C LEU A 40 1.30 2.10 2.31
N GLY A 41 2.19 2.77 1.56
CA GLY A 41 2.76 4.05 1.93
C GLY A 41 1.72 5.16 2.05
N ARG A 42 0.78 5.22 1.10
CA ARG A 42 -0.36 6.15 1.16
C ARG A 42 -1.26 5.84 2.36
N THR A 43 -1.60 4.57 2.56
CA THR A 43 -2.37 4.13 3.72
C THR A 43 -1.68 4.51 5.04
N SER A 44 -0.37 4.30 5.14
CA SER A 44 0.41 4.65 6.32
C SER A 44 0.36 6.16 6.62
N GLN A 45 0.35 7.00 5.58
CA GLN A 45 0.23 8.45 5.74
C GLN A 45 -1.14 8.86 6.29
N ASP A 46 -2.22 8.25 5.80
CA ASP A 46 -3.57 8.48 6.32
C ASP A 46 -3.68 8.03 7.79
N PHE A 47 -3.10 6.88 8.11
CA PHE A 47 -3.09 6.38 9.50
C PHE A 47 -2.30 7.29 10.44
N LEU A 48 -1.18 7.87 10.00
CA LEU A 48 -0.45 8.88 10.79
C LEU A 48 -1.32 10.09 11.09
N LEU A 49 -2.05 10.59 10.09
CA LEU A 49 -2.95 11.71 10.25
C LEU A 49 -4.11 11.37 11.21
N TRP A 50 -4.72 10.21 11.05
CA TRP A 50 -5.85 9.77 11.87
C TRP A 50 -5.48 9.45 13.32
N ALA A 51 -4.22 9.14 13.58
CA ALA A 51 -3.68 8.91 14.94
C ALA A 51 -3.35 10.21 15.68
N THR A 52 -3.37 11.38 15.03
CA THR A 52 -3.13 12.67 15.69
C THR A 52 -4.23 13.00 16.72
N GLN A 53 -3.93 13.90 17.66
CA GLN A 53 -4.91 14.35 18.66
C GLN A 53 -6.11 15.08 18.02
N GLU A 54 -5.88 15.78 16.92
CA GLU A 54 -6.88 16.52 16.16
C GLU A 54 -7.91 15.59 15.52
N PHE A 55 -7.46 14.49 14.94
CA PHE A 55 -8.35 13.48 14.35
C PHE A 55 -8.85 12.48 15.39
N ASN A 56 -7.95 11.96 16.20
CA ASN A 56 -8.25 11.03 17.30
C ASN A 56 -9.19 9.89 16.85
N ALA A 57 -8.91 9.32 15.67
CA ALA A 57 -9.74 8.28 15.09
C ALA A 57 -9.50 6.93 15.76
N PHE A 58 -8.27 6.68 16.20
CA PHE A 58 -7.88 5.46 16.91
C PHE A 58 -6.65 5.70 17.81
N LYS A 59 -6.37 4.74 18.68
CA LYS A 59 -5.17 4.67 19.50
C LYS A 59 -4.42 3.39 19.19
N LEU A 60 -3.11 3.49 19.06
CA LEU A 60 -2.24 2.31 18.94
C LEU A 60 -2.02 1.67 20.30
N ALA A 61 -1.90 0.33 20.32
CA ALA A 61 -1.48 -0.40 21.49
C ALA A 61 -0.06 0.02 21.92
N SER A 62 0.21 -0.05 23.23
CA SER A 62 1.44 0.45 23.85
C SER A 62 2.75 -0.08 23.21
N PRO A 63 2.86 -1.34 22.76
CA PRO A 63 4.07 -1.83 22.10
C PRO A 63 4.44 -1.11 20.79
N TYR A 64 3.48 -0.43 20.17
CA TYR A 64 3.64 0.23 18.86
C TYR A 64 3.82 1.74 18.94
N VAL A 65 3.90 2.28 20.15
CA VAL A 65 4.11 3.72 20.38
C VAL A 65 5.40 3.98 21.12
N GLN A 66 6.01 5.10 20.82
CA GLN A 66 7.14 5.61 21.59
C GLN A 66 6.66 6.74 22.49
N VAL A 67 6.89 6.58 23.80
CA VAL A 67 6.66 7.64 24.79
C VAL A 67 7.87 8.57 24.85
N SER A 68 7.63 9.85 25.10
CA SER A 68 8.72 10.81 25.33
C SER A 68 9.28 10.65 26.75
N SER A 69 10.60 10.77 26.90
CA SER A 69 11.26 10.81 28.20
C SER A 69 10.99 12.08 29.00
N ILE A 70 10.58 13.17 28.30
CA ILE A 70 10.33 14.48 28.92
C ILE A 70 8.84 14.77 29.05
N MET A 71 8.04 14.33 28.07
CA MET A 71 6.59 14.57 27.99
C MET A 71 5.84 13.25 28.14
N PRO A 72 5.40 12.85 29.35
CA PRO A 72 4.76 11.55 29.59
C PRO A 72 3.47 11.33 28.79
N GLN A 73 2.77 12.41 28.43
CA GLN A 73 1.53 12.38 27.66
C GLN A 73 1.78 12.15 26.16
N LYS A 74 2.99 12.35 25.66
CA LYS A 74 3.31 12.24 24.24
C LYS A 74 3.45 10.77 23.82
N ARG A 75 2.59 10.33 22.93
CA ARG A 75 2.54 8.98 22.37
C ARG A 75 2.74 9.07 20.84
N ASN A 76 3.97 8.86 20.41
CA ASN A 76 4.29 8.92 18.97
C ASN A 76 3.93 7.58 18.31
N PRO A 77 3.25 7.57 17.15
CA PRO A 77 2.92 6.37 16.39
C PRO A 77 4.14 5.84 15.63
N VAL A 78 5.25 5.59 16.36
CA VAL A 78 6.57 5.30 15.79
C VAL A 78 6.57 4.12 14.83
N SER A 79 5.75 3.10 15.08
CA SER A 79 5.66 1.93 14.19
C SER A 79 5.07 2.28 12.84
N ILE A 80 4.11 3.22 12.77
CA ILE A 80 3.56 3.71 11.50
C ILE A 80 4.59 4.63 10.80
N GLU A 81 5.31 5.46 11.56
CA GLU A 81 6.38 6.32 11.02
C GLU A 81 7.47 5.47 10.36
N HIS A 82 7.92 4.40 11.02
CA HIS A 82 8.88 3.45 10.46
C HIS A 82 8.32 2.72 9.23
N THR A 83 7.07 2.26 9.29
CA THR A 83 6.40 1.64 8.14
C THR A 83 6.47 2.54 6.91
N ARG A 84 6.06 3.80 7.05
CA ARG A 84 6.11 4.78 5.97
C ARG A 84 7.52 4.99 5.41
N SER A 85 8.50 5.15 6.29
CA SER A 85 9.90 5.36 5.90
C SER A 85 10.49 4.15 5.17
N LEU A 86 10.29 2.95 5.71
CA LEU A 86 10.79 1.71 5.12
C LEU A 86 10.15 1.40 3.76
N LEU A 87 8.88 1.75 3.57
CA LEU A 87 8.21 1.61 2.26
C LEU A 87 8.86 2.45 1.18
N SER A 88 9.37 3.65 1.50
CA SER A 88 10.16 4.44 0.55
C SER A 88 11.45 3.73 0.15
N SER A 89 12.08 3.00 1.07
CA SER A 89 13.24 2.17 0.75
C SER A 89 12.88 0.98 -0.16
N VAL A 90 11.70 0.37 0.03
CA VAL A 90 11.21 -0.70 -0.85
C VAL A 90 10.98 -0.17 -2.26
N VAL A 91 10.34 1.00 -2.39
CA VAL A 91 10.15 1.66 -3.69
C VAL A 91 11.49 1.95 -4.37
N GLY A 92 12.49 2.41 -3.61
CA GLY A 92 13.84 2.65 -4.13
C GLY A 92 14.52 1.38 -4.64
N ASP A 93 14.48 0.30 -3.85
CA ASP A 93 15.07 -0.99 -4.23
C ASP A 93 14.40 -1.55 -5.50
N ALA A 94 13.06 -1.54 -5.57
CA ALA A 94 12.32 -1.98 -6.75
C ALA A 94 12.59 -1.10 -7.99
N SER A 95 12.70 0.21 -7.82
CA SER A 95 13.07 1.13 -8.90
C SER A 95 14.48 0.85 -9.42
N THR A 96 15.41 0.46 -8.54
CA THR A 96 16.77 0.09 -8.94
C THR A 96 16.77 -1.09 -9.90
N VAL A 97 15.97 -2.14 -9.61
CA VAL A 97 15.82 -3.28 -10.52
C VAL A 97 15.34 -2.82 -11.91
N LEU A 98 14.29 -2.01 -11.96
CA LEU A 98 13.75 -1.51 -13.24
C LEU A 98 14.77 -0.66 -14.02
N GLN A 99 15.57 0.13 -13.32
CA GLN A 99 16.61 0.93 -13.95
C GLN A 99 17.77 0.07 -14.48
N MET A 100 18.10 -1.00 -13.79
CA MET A 100 19.13 -1.95 -14.24
C MET A 100 18.67 -2.71 -15.49
N VAL A 101 17.40 -3.16 -15.54
CA VAL A 101 16.84 -3.83 -16.72
C VAL A 101 16.86 -2.92 -17.96
N HIS A 102 16.59 -1.64 -17.80
CA HIS A 102 16.46 -0.67 -18.91
C HIS A 102 17.66 -0.61 -19.86
N ASN A 103 18.86 -0.91 -19.39
CA ASN A 103 20.10 -0.75 -20.19
C ASN A 103 20.83 -2.09 -20.45
N THR A 104 20.13 -3.20 -20.30
CA THR A 104 20.71 -4.51 -20.54
C THR A 104 20.55 -4.92 -22.02
N PRO A 105 21.56 -5.57 -22.64
CA PRO A 105 21.40 -6.22 -23.94
C PRO A 105 20.49 -7.45 -23.79
N PHE A 106 19.87 -7.86 -24.90
CA PHE A 106 19.18 -9.16 -24.96
C PHE A 106 20.20 -10.29 -25.02
N GLY A 107 20.40 -10.99 -23.93
CA GLY A 107 21.36 -12.08 -23.82
C GLY A 107 21.51 -12.63 -22.42
N ASP A 108 22.41 -13.59 -22.29
CA ASP A 108 22.86 -14.17 -21.05
C ASP A 108 23.92 -13.24 -20.44
N ILE A 109 23.54 -12.50 -19.38
CA ILE A 109 24.37 -11.46 -18.80
C ILE A 109 24.28 -11.43 -17.28
N VAL A 110 25.37 -11.05 -16.63
CA VAL A 110 25.50 -10.96 -15.16
C VAL A 110 24.45 -10.03 -14.52
N ASP A 111 24.10 -8.95 -15.19
CA ASP A 111 23.10 -7.97 -14.70
C ASP A 111 21.78 -8.67 -14.31
N THR A 112 21.25 -9.52 -15.19
CA THR A 112 19.96 -10.21 -14.98
C THR A 112 20.09 -11.45 -14.13
N GLU A 113 21.26 -12.10 -14.13
CA GLU A 113 21.50 -13.32 -13.35
C GLU A 113 21.75 -13.03 -11.87
N ASP A 114 22.62 -12.06 -11.56
CA ASP A 114 23.13 -11.84 -10.21
C ASP A 114 22.88 -10.42 -9.67
N ASP A 115 23.20 -9.39 -10.46
CA ASP A 115 23.36 -8.03 -9.91
C ASP A 115 22.06 -7.35 -9.50
N MET A 116 20.93 -7.60 -10.18
CA MET A 116 19.65 -6.97 -9.82
C MET A 116 18.86 -7.77 -8.78
N GLN A 117 19.10 -9.06 -8.65
CA GLN A 117 18.34 -9.92 -7.75
C GLN A 117 18.45 -9.52 -6.27
N PRO A 118 19.61 -9.11 -5.72
CA PRO A 118 19.71 -8.67 -4.33
C PRO A 118 18.80 -7.48 -3.98
N TYR A 119 18.54 -6.58 -4.93
CA TYR A 119 17.62 -5.46 -4.72
C TYR A 119 16.19 -5.95 -4.64
N LEU A 120 15.78 -6.89 -5.52
CA LEU A 120 14.44 -7.48 -5.48
C LEU A 120 14.21 -8.26 -4.18
N TRP A 121 15.14 -9.13 -3.79
CA TRP A 121 15.05 -9.90 -2.54
C TRP A 121 14.90 -8.99 -1.34
N ARG A 122 15.74 -7.97 -1.23
CA ARG A 122 15.69 -7.00 -0.15
C ARG A 122 14.36 -6.24 -0.12
N ALA A 123 13.83 -5.86 -1.28
CA ALA A 123 12.53 -5.20 -1.39
C ALA A 123 11.39 -6.10 -0.90
N VAL A 124 11.38 -7.37 -1.34
CA VAL A 124 10.36 -8.35 -0.94
C VAL A 124 10.42 -8.64 0.55
N ASP A 125 11.60 -8.92 1.10
CA ASP A 125 11.77 -9.22 2.52
C ASP A 125 11.32 -8.07 3.41
N LYS A 126 11.70 -6.84 3.06
CA LYS A 126 11.23 -5.64 3.76
C LYS A 126 9.72 -5.50 3.68
N LEU A 127 9.15 -5.65 2.48
CA LEU A 127 7.72 -5.50 2.26
C LEU A 127 6.91 -6.52 3.08
N VAL A 128 7.33 -7.77 3.08
CA VAL A 128 6.71 -8.84 3.89
C VAL A 128 6.77 -8.50 5.39
N GLY A 129 7.93 -8.05 5.88
CA GLY A 129 8.09 -7.62 7.27
C GLY A 129 7.16 -6.45 7.64
N ILE A 130 7.05 -5.47 6.74
CA ILE A 130 6.19 -4.30 6.91
C ILE A 130 4.71 -4.71 6.93
N TYR A 131 4.27 -5.58 6.02
CA TYR A 131 2.89 -6.08 6.03
C TYR A 131 2.53 -6.81 7.33
N LYS A 132 3.44 -7.63 7.86
CA LYS A 132 3.25 -8.31 9.16
C LYS A 132 3.11 -7.30 10.30
N LEU A 133 3.97 -6.29 10.34
CA LEU A 133 3.91 -5.22 11.33
C LEU A 133 2.58 -4.45 11.22
N PHE A 134 2.24 -4.01 10.01
CA PHE A 134 1.04 -3.20 9.78
C PHE A 134 -0.25 -3.99 10.07
N SER A 135 -0.29 -5.28 9.75
CA SER A 135 -1.40 -6.17 10.12
C SER A 135 -1.57 -6.24 11.64
N SER A 136 -0.47 -6.37 12.38
CA SER A 136 -0.50 -6.41 13.84
C SER A 136 -0.98 -5.08 14.45
N LEU A 137 -0.61 -3.95 13.84
CA LEU A 137 -1.12 -2.62 14.22
C LEU A 137 -2.64 -2.53 14.07
N ILE A 138 -3.17 -2.96 12.92
CA ILE A 138 -4.61 -2.90 12.64
C ILE A 138 -5.41 -3.75 13.61
N VAL A 139 -4.97 -4.98 13.86
CA VAL A 139 -5.69 -5.93 14.74
C VAL A 139 -5.71 -5.47 16.19
N THR A 140 -4.69 -4.71 16.63
CA THR A 140 -4.52 -4.29 18.03
C THR A 140 -4.89 -2.84 18.32
N MET A 141 -5.20 -2.04 17.30
CA MET A 141 -5.59 -0.65 17.50
C MET A 141 -6.99 -0.53 18.12
N ASP A 142 -7.17 0.46 18.97
CA ASP A 142 -8.46 0.81 19.58
C ASP A 142 -9.11 1.96 18.82
N VAL A 143 -10.19 1.65 18.10
CA VAL A 143 -10.92 2.63 17.27
C VAL A 143 -11.84 3.49 18.14
N ASN A 144 -11.67 4.80 18.09
CA ASN A 144 -12.50 5.77 18.82
C ASN A 144 -13.85 6.00 18.10
N LYS A 145 -14.74 5.01 18.24
CA LYS A 145 -16.06 5.00 17.57
C LYS A 145 -16.93 6.20 17.94
N GLU A 146 -16.88 6.63 19.21
CA GLU A 146 -17.64 7.77 19.70
C GLU A 146 -17.23 9.07 18.99
N ASN A 147 -15.91 9.34 18.92
CA ASN A 147 -15.40 10.53 18.24
C ASN A 147 -15.72 10.50 16.73
N LEU A 148 -15.56 9.33 16.10
CA LEU A 148 -15.89 9.19 14.67
C LEU A 148 -17.37 9.42 14.40
N LEU A 149 -18.26 8.87 15.22
CA LEU A 149 -19.70 9.09 15.11
C LEU A 149 -20.06 10.58 15.30
N LYS A 150 -19.50 11.22 16.34
CA LYS A 150 -19.71 12.65 16.59
C LYS A 150 -19.24 13.52 15.41
N ARG A 151 -18.09 13.19 14.83
CA ARG A 151 -17.57 13.91 13.65
C ARG A 151 -18.49 13.72 12.44
N ALA A 152 -18.95 12.50 12.18
CA ALA A 152 -19.89 12.22 11.08
C ALA A 152 -21.21 12.95 11.26
N GLN A 153 -21.74 13.01 12.48
CA GLN A 153 -22.99 13.73 12.79
C GLN A 153 -22.84 15.26 12.68
N ASN A 154 -21.68 15.80 13.06
CA ASN A 154 -21.43 17.26 13.04
C ASN A 154 -20.84 17.76 11.72
N SER A 155 -20.59 16.88 10.77
CA SER A 155 -20.12 17.21 9.44
C SER A 155 -21.24 17.01 8.43
N PHE A 156 -21.14 17.69 7.30
CA PHE A 156 -22.07 17.47 6.17
C PHE A 156 -21.72 16.21 5.35
N ALA A 157 -21.06 15.21 5.96
CA ALA A 157 -20.60 14.01 5.25
C ALA A 157 -21.73 13.15 4.67
N ASN A 158 -22.95 13.26 5.25
CA ASN A 158 -24.14 12.52 4.83
C ASN A 158 -25.08 13.31 3.91
N VAL A 159 -24.67 14.50 3.46
CA VAL A 159 -25.51 15.37 2.61
C VAL A 159 -25.81 14.73 1.26
N THR A 160 -24.92 13.94 0.71
CA THR A 160 -25.18 13.17 -0.52
C THR A 160 -26.33 12.18 -0.33
N GLU A 161 -26.35 11.46 0.80
CA GLU A 161 -27.45 10.53 1.13
C GLU A 161 -28.78 11.27 1.33
N LEU A 162 -28.74 12.48 1.87
CA LEU A 162 -29.93 13.32 1.94
C LEU A 162 -30.45 13.63 0.53
N ALA A 163 -29.56 13.98 -0.41
CA ALA A 163 -29.95 14.22 -1.80
C ALA A 163 -30.56 12.98 -2.45
N ASP A 164 -29.96 11.81 -2.24
CA ASP A 164 -30.46 10.54 -2.76
C ASP A 164 -31.81 10.16 -2.11
N SER A 165 -31.97 10.43 -0.82
CA SER A 165 -33.23 10.21 -0.10
C SER A 165 -34.37 11.07 -0.65
N LEU A 166 -34.10 12.34 -0.94
CA LEU A 166 -35.09 13.24 -1.56
C LEU A 166 -35.49 12.76 -2.97
N VAL A 167 -34.57 12.25 -3.75
CA VAL A 167 -34.87 11.63 -5.06
C VAL A 167 -35.84 10.45 -4.89
N ARG A 168 -35.58 9.59 -3.90
CA ARG A 168 -36.40 8.41 -3.65
C ARG A 168 -37.79 8.72 -3.06
N SER A 169 -37.89 9.73 -2.20
CA SER A 169 -39.14 10.05 -1.49
C SER A 169 -40.06 11.02 -2.25
N GLU A 170 -39.47 11.97 -2.97
CA GLU A 170 -40.20 13.08 -3.60
C GLU A 170 -40.29 12.97 -5.13
N GLU A 171 -39.78 11.87 -5.70
CA GLU A 171 -39.79 11.62 -7.15
C GLU A 171 -39.19 12.77 -8.00
N ILE A 172 -38.32 13.58 -7.41
CA ILE A 172 -37.61 14.67 -8.09
C ILE A 172 -36.30 14.15 -8.75
N SER A 173 -35.81 14.90 -9.74
CA SER A 173 -34.52 14.55 -10.35
C SER A 173 -33.36 14.80 -9.37
N PHE A 174 -32.30 14.01 -9.49
CA PHE A 174 -31.08 14.22 -8.68
C PHE A 174 -30.53 15.64 -8.77
N ARG A 175 -30.64 16.29 -9.94
CA ARG A 175 -30.21 17.66 -10.17
C ARG A 175 -31.01 18.64 -9.31
N GLN A 176 -32.33 18.45 -9.17
CA GLN A 176 -33.19 19.28 -8.32
C GLN A 176 -32.88 19.03 -6.85
N SER A 177 -32.75 17.76 -6.44
CA SER A 177 -32.37 17.37 -5.09
C SER A 177 -31.02 17.96 -4.69
N HIS A 178 -30.01 17.80 -5.51
CA HIS A 178 -28.69 18.38 -5.28
C HIS A 178 -28.72 19.89 -5.11
N LYS A 179 -29.51 20.58 -5.94
CA LYS A 179 -29.70 22.05 -5.79
C LYS A 179 -30.36 22.44 -4.46
N ILE A 180 -31.34 21.65 -4.00
CA ILE A 180 -32.03 21.92 -2.70
C ILE A 180 -31.03 21.72 -1.55
N VAL A 181 -30.25 20.63 -1.59
CA VAL A 181 -29.33 20.26 -0.50
C VAL A 181 -28.05 21.13 -0.48
N SER A 182 -27.74 21.82 -1.58
CA SER A 182 -26.57 22.72 -1.69
C SER A 182 -26.83 24.15 -1.23
N LEU A 183 -28.06 24.51 -0.83
CA LEU A 183 -28.42 25.79 -0.26
C LEU A 183 -28.19 25.85 1.24
#